data_15f7bf2190905008faaebd84797684d7
#
_entry.id   15f7bf2190905008faaebd84797684d7
#
_cell.length_a   1.000
_cell.length_b   1.000
_cell.length_c   1.000
_cell.angle_alpha   90.00
_cell.angle_beta   90.00
_cell.angle_gamma   90.00
#
_symmetry.space_group_name_H-M   'P 1'
#
loop_
_entity.id
_entity.type
_entity.pdbx_description
1 polymer ?
#
loop_
_entity_poly.entity_id
_entity_poly.type
_entity_poly.pdbx_seq_one_letter_code
_entity_poly.pdbx_strand_id
1 'polypeptide(L)'
;LFFDTDFEAHASEIYDDPKWPKAPLFYASFTSLTDPTVAPEGKESGFFLIPLAPDLEDSETLREKYFDMILARLEKHTKQSIKTFISFKESYCLNDFKEDYNSYKGNAYGLANTLLQTAFLRPKIMSKKVKNLYFTGQLTVPGPGVPPSLISGKIAAELISQNTSKQVLT
;
A
#
# COMPACT_ATOMS: atom_id res chain seq x y z
N LEU A 1 10.47 5.46 11.31
CA LEU A 1 10.97 4.29 10.57
C LEU A 1 11.85 3.46 11.49
N PHE A 2 11.58 2.15 11.53
CA PHE A 2 12.38 1.19 12.31
C PHE A 2 13.29 0.43 11.34
N PHE A 3 14.56 0.84 11.31
CA PHE A 3 15.67 0.23 10.56
C PHE A 3 16.68 -0.40 11.52
N ASP A 4 16.18 -1.09 12.53
CA ASP A 4 16.94 -1.76 13.57
C ASP A 4 17.26 -3.24 13.23
N THR A 5 16.97 -3.65 12.00
CA THR A 5 17.27 -4.96 11.43
C THR A 5 17.88 -4.80 10.04
N ASP A 6 18.39 -5.88 9.47
CA ASP A 6 19.06 -5.88 8.16
C ASP A 6 18.07 -5.56 7.03
N PHE A 7 18.35 -4.49 6.29
CA PHE A 7 17.55 -4.06 5.16
C PHE A 7 17.60 -5.04 3.98
N GLU A 8 18.79 -5.50 3.64
CA GLU A 8 19.00 -6.41 2.49
C GLU A 8 18.30 -7.76 2.73
N ALA A 9 18.35 -8.26 3.96
CA ALA A 9 17.63 -9.47 4.33
C ALA A 9 16.12 -9.32 4.12
N HIS A 10 15.52 -8.21 4.56
CA HIS A 10 14.08 -7.96 4.36
C HIS A 10 13.76 -7.72 2.88
N ALA A 11 14.58 -6.99 2.14
CA ALA A 11 14.39 -6.80 0.70
C ALA A 11 14.43 -8.12 -0.07
N SER A 12 15.35 -9.00 0.26
CA SER A 12 15.43 -10.35 -0.34
C SER A 12 14.19 -11.20 -0.02
N GLU A 13 13.63 -11.10 1.20
CA GLU A 13 12.38 -11.77 1.59
C GLU A 13 11.13 -11.21 0.86
N ILE A 14 11.23 -10.06 0.21
CA ILE A 14 10.17 -9.49 -0.64
C ILE A 14 10.38 -9.85 -2.12
N TYR A 15 11.60 -9.73 -2.65
CA TYR A 15 11.87 -9.73 -4.08
C TYR A 15 12.50 -11.01 -4.62
N ASP A 16 13.39 -11.67 -3.84
CA ASP A 16 14.18 -12.81 -4.31
C ASP A 16 13.61 -14.15 -3.82
N ASP A 17 13.23 -14.21 -2.55
CA ASP A 17 12.68 -15.41 -1.89
C ASP A 17 11.43 -15.00 -1.08
N PRO A 18 10.29 -14.77 -1.78
CA PRO A 18 9.07 -14.23 -1.17
C PRO A 18 8.56 -15.04 0.02
N LYS A 19 8.58 -14.44 1.19
CA LYS A 19 8.08 -15.03 2.44
C LYS A 19 7.77 -13.95 3.48
N TRP A 20 7.10 -14.35 4.53
CA TRP A 20 6.93 -13.49 5.70
C TRP A 20 8.29 -13.19 6.34
N PRO A 21 8.66 -11.90 6.52
CA PRO A 21 10.00 -11.53 6.96
C PRO A 21 10.28 -11.96 8.38
N LYS A 22 11.48 -12.51 8.63
CA LYS A 22 11.90 -12.95 9.97
C LYS A 22 12.01 -11.80 10.96
N ALA A 23 12.51 -10.67 10.49
CA ALA A 23 12.73 -9.47 11.28
C ALA A 23 12.32 -8.24 10.45
N PRO A 24 11.02 -7.95 10.35
CA PRO A 24 10.51 -6.93 9.44
C PRO A 24 11.02 -5.54 9.79
N LEU A 25 11.41 -4.78 8.79
CA LEU A 25 11.44 -3.32 8.88
C LEU A 25 10.01 -2.82 8.86
N PHE A 26 9.71 -1.77 9.58
CA PHE A 26 8.36 -1.22 9.60
C PHE A 26 8.34 0.30 9.77
N TYR A 27 7.26 0.89 9.29
CA TYR A 27 6.91 2.28 9.51
C TYR A 27 5.91 2.35 10.67
N ALA A 28 6.07 3.34 11.54
CA ALA A 28 5.09 3.68 12.55
C ALA A 28 4.74 5.17 12.47
N SER A 29 3.47 5.51 12.60
CA SER A 29 2.97 6.88 12.63
C SER A 29 1.93 7.04 13.72
N PHE A 30 2.03 8.14 14.45
CA PHE A 30 1.09 8.55 15.51
C PHE A 30 0.55 9.92 15.13
N THR A 31 -0.44 9.93 14.25
CA THR A 31 -1.00 11.16 13.69
C THR A 31 -1.71 12.01 14.73
N SER A 32 -2.27 11.40 15.76
CA SER A 32 -2.90 12.08 16.89
C SER A 32 -1.98 13.01 17.69
N LEU A 33 -0.66 12.80 17.62
CA LEU A 33 0.31 13.71 18.24
C LEU A 33 0.39 15.10 17.56
N THR A 34 -0.09 15.20 16.32
CA THR A 34 -0.11 16.44 15.53
C THR A 34 -1.51 16.93 15.22
N ASP A 35 -2.48 16.02 15.16
CA ASP A 35 -3.89 16.31 14.91
C ASP A 35 -4.78 15.60 15.95
N PRO A 36 -5.27 16.32 16.98
CA PRO A 36 -6.09 15.73 18.03
C PRO A 36 -7.46 15.26 17.55
N THR A 37 -7.88 15.59 16.33
CA THR A 37 -9.20 15.18 15.80
C THR A 37 -9.25 13.74 15.32
N VAL A 38 -8.09 13.07 15.15
CA VAL A 38 -8.02 11.70 14.60
C VAL A 38 -8.03 10.61 15.68
N ALA A 39 -8.16 10.97 16.95
CA ALA A 39 -8.33 10.03 18.05
C ALA A 39 -9.28 10.63 19.13
N PRO A 40 -9.99 9.80 19.91
CA PRO A 40 -10.73 10.29 21.07
C PRO A 40 -9.81 10.97 22.10
N GLU A 41 -10.38 11.86 22.89
CA GLU A 41 -9.64 12.55 23.95
C GLU A 41 -8.94 11.55 24.90
N GLY A 42 -7.64 11.80 25.17
CA GLY A 42 -6.80 10.92 25.99
C GLY A 42 -6.41 9.61 25.33
N LYS A 43 -6.64 9.46 24.02
CA LYS A 43 -6.23 8.30 23.21
C LYS A 43 -5.27 8.70 22.12
N GLU A 44 -4.50 7.72 21.67
CA GLU A 44 -3.57 7.88 20.54
C GLU A 44 -3.95 6.93 19.40
N SER A 45 -3.78 7.40 18.16
CA SER A 45 -3.93 6.60 16.95
C SER A 45 -2.55 6.18 16.44
N GLY A 46 -2.28 4.89 16.47
CA GLY A 46 -1.04 4.31 15.95
C GLY A 46 -1.28 3.55 14.66
N PHE A 47 -0.57 3.91 13.59
CA PHE A 47 -0.56 3.21 12.31
C PHE A 47 0.80 2.53 12.10
N PHE A 48 0.77 1.25 11.76
CA PHE A 48 1.97 0.45 11.51
C PHE A 48 1.90 -0.19 10.12
N LEU A 49 2.99 -0.13 9.37
CA LEU A 49 3.08 -0.71 8.03
C LEU A 49 4.35 -1.56 7.89
N ILE A 50 4.17 -2.81 7.50
CA ILE A 50 5.25 -3.73 7.11
C ILE A 50 5.16 -3.94 5.59
N PRO A 51 6.22 -3.67 4.82
CA PRO A 51 6.31 -4.12 3.44
C PRO A 51 6.34 -5.65 3.35
N LEU A 52 5.48 -6.23 2.51
CA LEU A 52 5.37 -7.67 2.30
C LEU A 52 5.42 -7.99 0.80
N ALA A 53 5.88 -9.19 0.47
CA ALA A 53 5.70 -9.74 -0.86
C ALA A 53 4.20 -10.02 -1.13
N PRO A 54 3.73 -9.91 -2.38
CA PRO A 54 2.39 -10.37 -2.74
C PRO A 54 2.31 -11.90 -2.71
N ASP A 55 1.07 -12.43 -2.67
CA ASP A 55 0.76 -13.87 -2.77
C ASP A 55 1.21 -14.73 -1.58
N LEU A 56 1.55 -14.15 -0.46
CA LEU A 56 1.85 -14.88 0.76
C LEU A 56 0.55 -15.42 1.39
N GLU A 57 0.70 -16.48 2.18
CA GLU A 57 -0.38 -16.91 3.08
C GLU A 57 -0.73 -15.78 4.05
N ASP A 58 -2.02 -15.57 4.24
CA ASP A 58 -2.54 -14.55 5.13
C ASP A 58 -3.55 -15.19 6.08
N SER A 59 -3.22 -15.21 7.36
CA SER A 59 -4.06 -15.77 8.41
C SER A 59 -4.02 -14.88 9.65
N GLU A 60 -5.09 -14.92 10.45
CA GLU A 60 -5.17 -14.16 11.69
C GLU A 60 -4.00 -14.50 12.64
N THR A 61 -3.60 -15.76 12.71
CA THR A 61 -2.44 -16.18 13.51
C THR A 61 -1.14 -15.50 13.09
N LEU A 62 -0.91 -15.34 11.78
CA LEU A 62 0.25 -14.61 11.26
C LEU A 62 0.15 -13.12 11.58
N ARG A 63 -1.01 -12.49 11.37
CA ARG A 63 -1.24 -11.09 11.69
C ARG A 63 -0.97 -10.81 13.17
N GLU A 64 -1.48 -11.64 14.08
CA GLU A 64 -1.22 -11.53 15.52
C GLU A 64 0.26 -11.67 15.86
N LYS A 65 0.93 -12.66 15.28
CA LYS A 65 2.37 -12.85 15.47
C LYS A 65 3.18 -11.61 15.09
N TYR A 66 2.88 -11.01 13.94
CA TYR A 66 3.59 -9.82 13.48
C TYR A 66 3.22 -8.57 14.28
N PHE A 67 1.97 -8.45 14.69
CA PHE A 67 1.54 -7.42 15.62
C PHE A 67 2.33 -7.47 16.93
N ASP A 68 2.40 -8.64 17.57
CA ASP A 68 3.15 -8.83 18.82
C ASP A 68 4.65 -8.55 18.63
N MET A 69 5.22 -8.93 17.50
CA MET A 69 6.62 -8.66 17.17
C MET A 69 6.91 -7.15 17.04
N ILE A 70 6.06 -6.40 16.34
CA ILE A 70 6.18 -4.95 16.21
C ILE A 70 6.02 -4.29 17.58
N LEU A 71 5.01 -4.69 18.31
CA LEU A 71 4.71 -4.11 19.61
C LEU A 71 5.85 -4.31 20.59
N ALA A 72 6.41 -5.52 20.68
CA ALA A 72 7.57 -5.79 21.53
C ALA A 72 8.79 -4.93 21.19
N ARG A 73 9.01 -4.67 19.88
CA ARG A 73 10.10 -3.77 19.44
C ARG A 73 9.81 -2.32 19.80
N LEU A 74 8.55 -1.86 19.64
CA LEU A 74 8.14 -0.53 20.04
C LEU A 74 8.30 -0.32 21.56
N GLU A 75 7.82 -1.26 22.37
CA GLU A 75 7.97 -1.22 23.83
C GLU A 75 9.43 -1.19 24.26
N LYS A 76 10.30 -1.96 23.61
CA LYS A 76 11.74 -1.93 23.84
C LYS A 76 12.35 -0.55 23.58
N HIS A 77 11.94 0.13 22.51
CA HIS A 77 12.46 1.45 22.14
C HIS A 77 11.90 2.56 23.02
N THR A 78 10.60 2.52 23.31
CA THR A 78 9.93 3.53 24.13
C THR A 78 10.16 3.32 25.63
N LYS A 79 10.58 2.11 26.04
CA LYS A 79 10.67 1.67 27.45
C LYS A 79 9.34 1.78 28.19
N GLN A 80 8.25 1.60 27.48
CA GLN A 80 6.88 1.66 28.00
C GLN A 80 6.14 0.37 27.68
N SER A 81 5.29 -0.10 28.58
CA SER A 81 4.35 -1.18 28.28
C SER A 81 3.15 -0.58 27.56
N ILE A 82 2.94 -0.97 26.31
CA ILE A 82 1.88 -0.42 25.44
C ILE A 82 0.73 -1.42 25.30
N LYS A 83 1.03 -2.71 25.29
CA LYS A 83 0.05 -3.78 25.03
C LYS A 83 -1.19 -3.69 25.92
N THR A 84 -1.02 -3.35 27.20
CA THR A 84 -2.11 -3.25 28.17
C THR A 84 -3.02 -2.04 27.96
N PHE A 85 -2.58 -1.05 27.18
CA PHE A 85 -3.33 0.18 26.91
C PHE A 85 -4.03 0.18 25.55
N ILE A 86 -3.89 -0.90 24.76
CA ILE A 86 -4.54 -1.02 23.47
C ILE A 86 -6.03 -1.27 23.68
N SER A 87 -6.86 -0.31 23.28
CA SER A 87 -8.32 -0.40 23.37
C SER A 87 -8.99 -0.88 22.08
N PHE A 88 -8.30 -0.75 20.93
CA PHE A 88 -8.77 -1.17 19.63
C PHE A 88 -7.58 -1.54 18.74
N LYS A 89 -7.76 -2.54 17.92
CA LYS A 89 -6.78 -2.99 16.93
C LYS A 89 -7.51 -3.51 15.69
N GLU A 90 -7.00 -3.14 14.54
CA GLU A 90 -7.43 -3.67 13.26
C GLU A 90 -6.20 -3.99 12.41
N SER A 91 -6.28 -5.00 11.57
CA SER A 91 -5.23 -5.36 10.64
C SER A 91 -5.80 -5.41 9.22
N TYR A 92 -5.02 -4.98 8.25
CA TYR A 92 -5.36 -5.02 6.83
C TYR A 92 -4.18 -5.63 6.05
N CYS A 93 -4.43 -6.70 5.33
CA CYS A 93 -3.37 -7.49 4.72
C CYS A 93 -3.79 -8.03 3.34
N LEU A 94 -3.09 -9.03 2.81
CA LEU A 94 -3.23 -9.50 1.44
C LEU A 94 -4.65 -9.96 1.07
N ASN A 95 -5.34 -10.66 1.97
CA ASN A 95 -6.70 -11.13 1.70
C ASN A 95 -7.69 -9.96 1.64
N ASP A 96 -7.55 -8.98 2.51
CA ASP A 96 -8.40 -7.79 2.49
C ASP A 96 -8.23 -7.01 1.18
N PHE A 97 -6.99 -6.87 0.68
CA PHE A 97 -6.74 -6.26 -0.63
C PHE A 97 -7.35 -7.07 -1.79
N LYS A 98 -7.39 -8.40 -1.70
CA LYS A 98 -8.04 -9.26 -2.69
C LYS A 98 -9.56 -9.09 -2.65
N GLU A 99 -10.15 -9.06 -1.47
CA GLU A 99 -11.60 -8.99 -1.26
C GLU A 99 -12.17 -7.61 -1.62
N ASP A 100 -11.58 -6.54 -1.08
CA ASP A 100 -12.13 -5.19 -1.23
C ASP A 100 -11.79 -4.55 -2.59
N TYR A 101 -10.62 -4.86 -3.16
CA TYR A 101 -10.12 -4.19 -4.37
C TYR A 101 -9.91 -5.13 -5.56
N ASN A 102 -10.21 -6.42 -5.46
CA ASN A 102 -9.86 -7.43 -6.46
C ASN A 102 -8.37 -7.37 -6.85
N SER A 103 -7.53 -7.08 -5.86
CA SER A 103 -6.11 -6.80 -6.09
C SER A 103 -5.37 -8.07 -6.49
N TYR A 104 -4.64 -8.03 -7.59
CA TYR A 104 -3.86 -9.16 -8.06
C TYR A 104 -2.84 -9.58 -6.99
N LYS A 105 -2.96 -10.82 -6.49
CA LYS A 105 -2.11 -11.40 -5.45
C LYS A 105 -2.09 -10.61 -4.13
N GLY A 106 -3.11 -9.81 -3.86
CA GLY A 106 -3.20 -9.00 -2.64
C GLY A 106 -2.19 -7.86 -2.58
N ASN A 107 -1.68 -7.37 -3.71
CA ASN A 107 -0.78 -6.23 -3.72
C ASN A 107 -1.50 -4.91 -3.38
N ALA A 108 -0.84 -4.03 -2.64
CA ALA A 108 -1.39 -2.73 -2.24
C ALA A 108 -1.13 -1.63 -3.28
N TYR A 109 -0.02 -1.69 -4.01
CA TYR A 109 0.47 -0.60 -4.87
C TYR A 109 0.45 -0.88 -6.37
N GLY A 110 0.01 -2.07 -6.77
CA GLY A 110 -0.02 -2.47 -8.18
C GLY A 110 1.33 -2.96 -8.68
N LEU A 111 1.75 -2.48 -9.85
CA LEU A 111 2.98 -2.91 -10.49
C LEU A 111 4.22 -2.52 -9.68
N ALA A 112 5.20 -3.40 -9.63
CA ALA A 112 6.50 -3.10 -9.03
C ALA A 112 7.20 -1.95 -9.77
N ASN A 113 8.00 -1.15 -9.06
CA ASN A 113 8.75 -0.04 -9.64
C ASN A 113 10.10 -0.50 -10.22
N THR A 114 10.08 -1.62 -10.93
CA THR A 114 11.22 -2.08 -11.74
C THR A 114 11.34 -1.28 -13.03
N LEU A 115 12.51 -1.32 -13.68
CA LEU A 115 12.72 -0.61 -14.95
C LEU A 115 11.69 -0.95 -16.03
N LEU A 116 11.21 -2.21 -16.06
CA LEU A 116 10.22 -2.66 -17.04
C LEU A 116 8.77 -2.36 -16.66
N GLN A 117 8.50 -1.92 -15.44
CA GLN A 117 7.16 -1.67 -14.91
C GLN A 117 6.96 -0.22 -14.43
N THR A 118 7.85 0.68 -14.81
CA THR A 118 7.80 2.09 -14.38
C THR A 118 7.71 3.05 -15.55
N ALA A 119 7.41 4.30 -15.28
CA ALA A 119 7.33 5.42 -16.20
C ALA A 119 6.52 5.09 -17.48
N PHE A 120 7.12 5.26 -18.65
CA PHE A 120 6.46 5.04 -19.96
C PHE A 120 6.18 3.57 -20.29
N LEU A 121 6.75 2.62 -19.55
CA LEU A 121 6.50 1.19 -19.71
C LEU A 121 5.24 0.71 -18.95
N ARG A 122 4.67 1.55 -18.09
CA ARG A 122 3.37 1.27 -17.45
C ARG A 122 2.25 1.15 -18.49
N PRO A 123 1.17 0.39 -18.18
CA PRO A 123 -0.03 0.37 -19.00
C PRO A 123 -0.54 1.78 -19.28
N LYS A 124 -0.88 2.03 -20.54
CA LYS A 124 -1.41 3.32 -20.98
C LYS A 124 -2.83 3.53 -20.48
N ILE A 125 -3.21 4.79 -20.30
CA ILE A 125 -4.57 5.18 -19.92
C ILE A 125 -5.60 4.67 -20.94
N MET A 126 -5.33 4.78 -22.23
CA MET A 126 -6.23 4.29 -23.27
C MET A 126 -5.86 2.87 -23.71
N SER A 127 -6.84 1.97 -23.74
CA SER A 127 -6.69 0.60 -24.25
C SER A 127 -6.30 0.60 -25.73
N LYS A 128 -5.34 -0.24 -26.08
CA LYS A 128 -4.99 -0.49 -27.49
C LYS A 128 -5.86 -1.58 -28.13
N LYS A 129 -6.54 -2.40 -27.32
CA LYS A 129 -7.30 -3.57 -27.78
C LYS A 129 -8.79 -3.30 -27.87
N VAL A 130 -9.31 -2.47 -26.98
CA VAL A 130 -10.75 -2.17 -26.88
C VAL A 130 -10.96 -0.68 -27.08
N LYS A 131 -11.76 -0.31 -28.07
CA LYS A 131 -12.13 1.08 -28.34
C LYS A 131 -12.95 1.63 -27.15
N ASN A 132 -12.73 2.89 -26.81
CA ASN A 132 -13.43 3.61 -25.75
C ASN A 132 -13.26 3.01 -24.34
N LEU A 133 -12.23 2.19 -24.11
CA LEU A 133 -11.86 1.70 -22.79
C LEU A 133 -10.65 2.49 -22.27
N TYR A 134 -10.80 3.07 -21.09
CA TYR A 134 -9.80 3.87 -20.41
C TYR A 134 -9.54 3.31 -19.02
N PHE A 135 -8.30 3.44 -18.55
CA PHE A 135 -7.85 3.01 -17.24
C PHE A 135 -7.38 4.20 -16.42
N THR A 136 -7.71 4.24 -15.13
CA THR A 136 -7.25 5.24 -14.17
C THR A 136 -6.73 4.57 -12.92
N GLY A 137 -6.02 5.32 -12.07
CA GLY A 137 -5.52 4.83 -10.80
C GLY A 137 -4.07 4.37 -10.85
N GLN A 138 -3.70 3.60 -9.84
CA GLN A 138 -2.29 3.26 -9.56
C GLN A 138 -1.63 2.30 -10.56
N LEU A 139 -2.40 1.56 -11.34
CA LEU A 139 -1.86 0.57 -12.31
C LEU A 139 -1.44 1.19 -13.64
N THR A 140 -1.88 2.39 -13.94
CA THR A 140 -1.53 3.12 -15.17
C THR A 140 -0.55 4.27 -14.89
N VAL A 141 -0.25 5.08 -15.90
CA VAL A 141 0.57 6.29 -15.77
C VAL A 141 -0.23 7.42 -15.09
N PRO A 142 0.40 8.23 -14.22
CA PRO A 142 1.83 8.29 -13.87
C PRO A 142 2.30 7.19 -12.89
N GLY A 143 1.44 6.52 -12.14
CA GLY A 143 1.82 5.44 -11.23
C GLY A 143 1.07 5.43 -9.90
N PRO A 144 1.61 4.76 -8.87
CA PRO A 144 0.95 4.60 -7.58
C PRO A 144 1.00 5.86 -6.72
N GLY A 145 0.06 5.95 -5.79
CA GLY A 145 -0.10 7.05 -4.84
C GLY A 145 -1.32 7.92 -5.15
N VAL A 146 -1.81 8.65 -4.14
CA VAL A 146 -3.02 9.48 -4.27
C VAL A 146 -2.86 10.57 -5.34
N PRO A 147 -1.82 11.42 -5.33
CA PRO A 147 -1.67 12.43 -6.37
C PRO A 147 -1.53 11.85 -7.78
N PRO A 148 -0.68 10.84 -8.05
CA PRO A 148 -0.62 10.20 -9.37
C PRO A 148 -1.94 9.59 -9.83
N SER A 149 -2.70 8.97 -8.93
CA SER A 149 -4.02 8.40 -9.27
C SER A 149 -5.01 9.48 -9.69
N LEU A 150 -5.06 10.62 -8.99
CA LEU A 150 -5.88 11.77 -9.37
C LEU A 150 -5.46 12.36 -10.73
N ILE A 151 -4.16 12.48 -10.96
CA ILE A 151 -3.61 12.94 -12.25
C ILE A 151 -4.03 12.00 -13.38
N SER A 152 -3.99 10.67 -13.16
CA SER A 152 -4.43 9.69 -14.16
C SER A 152 -5.91 9.89 -14.54
N GLY A 153 -6.76 10.18 -13.57
CA GLY A 153 -8.17 10.49 -13.78
C GLY A 153 -8.37 11.75 -14.64
N LYS A 154 -7.63 12.83 -14.34
CA LYS A 154 -7.64 14.05 -15.15
C LYS A 154 -7.23 13.77 -16.59
N ILE A 155 -6.12 13.07 -16.81
CA ILE A 155 -5.65 12.75 -18.17
C ILE A 155 -6.68 11.88 -18.91
N ALA A 156 -7.30 10.90 -18.26
CA ALA A 156 -8.36 10.10 -18.87
C ALA A 156 -9.54 10.96 -19.31
N ALA A 157 -10.01 11.88 -18.48
CA ALA A 157 -11.10 12.79 -18.80
C ALA A 157 -10.77 13.69 -20.01
N GLU A 158 -9.56 14.23 -20.07
CA GLU A 158 -9.08 15.03 -21.21
C GLU A 158 -9.04 14.22 -22.51
N LEU A 159 -8.53 12.98 -22.47
CA LEU A 159 -8.49 12.09 -23.62
C LEU A 159 -9.91 11.72 -24.12
N ILE A 160 -10.83 11.44 -23.21
CA ILE A 160 -12.24 11.16 -23.56
C ILE A 160 -12.87 12.35 -24.24
N SER A 161 -12.73 13.55 -23.66
CA SER A 161 -13.27 14.79 -24.22
C SER A 161 -12.74 15.07 -25.64
N GLN A 162 -11.43 14.94 -25.84
CA GLN A 162 -10.80 15.13 -27.16
C GLN A 162 -11.27 14.11 -28.21
N ASN A 163 -11.43 12.84 -27.81
CA ASN A 163 -11.88 11.80 -28.73
C ASN A 163 -13.36 11.96 -29.10
N THR A 164 -14.20 12.36 -28.15
CA THR A 164 -15.63 12.64 -28.42
C THR A 164 -15.78 13.82 -29.36
N SER A 165 -15.04 14.90 -29.17
CA SER A 165 -15.09 16.09 -30.05
C SER A 165 -14.66 15.77 -31.48
N LYS A 166 -13.69 14.87 -31.68
CA LYS A 166 -13.29 14.41 -33.01
C LYS A 166 -14.35 13.57 -33.72
N GLN A 167 -15.11 12.76 -32.96
CA GLN A 167 -16.19 11.93 -33.52
C GLN A 167 -17.42 12.74 -33.95
N VAL A 168 -17.65 13.90 -33.35
CA VAL A 168 -18.79 14.78 -33.72
C VAL A 168 -18.49 15.61 -34.99
N LEU A 169 -17.21 15.72 -35.38
CA LEU A 169 -16.76 16.48 -36.55
C LEU A 169 -16.52 15.62 -37.81
N THR A 170 -16.73 14.32 -37.69
CA THR A 170 -16.66 13.34 -38.81
C THR A 170 -18.03 12.74 -39.10
#